data_e12651145cc6966784528e69563c75d0
#
_entry.id   e12651145cc6966784528e69563c75d0
#
_cell.length_a   1.000
_cell.length_b   1.000
_cell.length_c   1.000
_cell.angle_alpha   90.00
_cell.angle_beta   90.00
_cell.angle_gamma   90.00
#
_symmetry.space_group_name_H-M   'P 1'
#
loop_
_entity.id
_entity.type
_entity.pdbx_description
1 polymer ?
#
loop_
_entity_poly.entity_id
_entity_poly.type
_entity_poly.pdbx_seq_one_letter_code
_entity_poly.pdbx_strand_id
1 'polypeptide(L)'
;MTAREELLARYRALVLRELPERAARERWVVHADHCLGRVVLDHAVGGRWYDALGRGRGAAFERLSDEQLARAVSLAESIADGGDEVLRPLDAQSLAWRGKAPRRRAAPARG
;
A
#
# COMPACT_ATOMS: atom_id res chain seq x y z
N MET A 1 10.59 -15.24 17.81
CA MET A 1 10.09 -14.90 16.46
C MET A 1 11.25 -14.57 15.54
N THR A 2 11.16 -14.98 14.28
CA THR A 2 12.13 -14.59 13.28
C THR A 2 11.90 -13.15 12.84
N ALA A 3 12.90 -12.53 12.23
CA ALA A 3 12.76 -11.20 11.66
C ALA A 3 11.65 -11.16 10.63
N ARG A 4 11.52 -12.19 9.79
CA ARG A 4 10.45 -12.27 8.79
C ARG A 4 9.07 -12.34 9.45
N GLU A 5 8.93 -13.13 10.50
CA GLU A 5 7.65 -13.22 11.21
C GLU A 5 7.24 -11.89 11.82
N GLU A 6 8.20 -11.13 12.36
CA GLU A 6 7.95 -9.78 12.88
C GLU A 6 7.51 -8.81 11.79
N LEU A 7 8.18 -8.86 10.63
CA LEU A 7 7.81 -8.04 9.48
C LEU A 7 6.41 -8.39 8.97
N LEU A 8 6.08 -9.68 8.89
CA LEU A 8 4.73 -10.10 8.47
C LEU A 8 3.67 -9.61 9.45
N ALA A 9 3.93 -9.74 10.75
CA ALA A 9 3.01 -9.23 11.77
C ALA A 9 2.81 -7.72 11.65
N ARG A 10 3.90 -6.99 11.43
CA ARG A 10 3.85 -5.53 11.26
C ARG A 10 3.09 -5.14 9.99
N TYR A 11 3.34 -5.84 8.89
CA TYR A 11 2.60 -5.62 7.64
C TYR A 11 1.09 -5.80 7.86
N ARG A 12 0.70 -6.91 8.48
CA ARG A 12 -0.72 -7.19 8.73
C ARG A 12 -1.35 -6.10 9.60
N ALA A 13 -0.68 -5.71 10.65
CA ALA A 13 -1.19 -4.68 11.55
C ALA A 13 -1.38 -3.35 10.83
N LEU A 14 -0.41 -2.92 10.04
CA LEU A 14 -0.46 -1.63 9.33
C LEU A 14 -1.41 -1.67 8.12
N VAL A 15 -1.14 -2.57 7.17
CA VAL A 15 -1.77 -2.52 5.85
C VAL A 15 -3.20 -3.07 5.87
N LEU A 16 -3.47 -4.07 6.70
CA LEU A 16 -4.79 -4.70 6.74
C LEU A 16 -5.72 -4.10 7.78
N ARG A 17 -5.21 -3.30 8.72
CA ARG A 17 -6.02 -2.80 9.82
C ARG A 17 -5.84 -1.32 10.09
N GLU A 18 -4.66 -0.90 10.54
CA GLU A 18 -4.45 0.48 11.00
C GLU A 18 -4.61 1.52 9.91
N LEU A 19 -3.97 1.30 8.75
CA LEU A 19 -4.04 2.24 7.64
C LEU A 19 -5.45 2.34 7.04
N PRO A 20 -6.15 1.23 6.76
CA PRO A 20 -7.53 1.34 6.27
C PRO A 20 -8.46 2.08 7.21
N GLU A 21 -8.35 1.84 8.51
CA GLU A 21 -9.18 2.53 9.51
C GLU A 21 -8.91 4.04 9.52
N ARG A 22 -7.64 4.43 9.52
CA ARG A 22 -7.26 5.84 9.47
C ARG A 22 -7.64 6.48 8.15
N ALA A 23 -7.41 5.79 7.05
CA ALA A 23 -7.73 6.28 5.72
C ALA A 23 -9.21 6.58 5.55
N ALA A 24 -10.07 5.71 6.07
CA ALA A 24 -11.52 5.92 6.03
C ALA A 24 -11.92 7.12 6.89
N ARG A 25 -11.38 7.20 8.11
CA ARG A 25 -11.69 8.27 9.05
C ARG A 25 -11.18 9.63 8.56
N GLU A 26 -9.98 9.67 7.99
CA GLU A 26 -9.33 10.90 7.53
C GLU A 26 -9.57 11.19 6.06
N ARG A 27 -10.32 10.35 5.37
CA ARG A 27 -10.68 10.50 3.95
C ARG A 27 -9.47 10.60 3.03
N TRP A 28 -8.56 9.65 3.15
CA TRP A 28 -7.41 9.55 2.25
C TRP A 28 -7.85 9.16 0.83
N VAL A 29 -6.95 9.33 -0.14
CA VAL A 29 -7.21 9.05 -1.55
C VAL A 29 -7.72 7.63 -1.81
N VAL A 30 -7.26 6.65 -1.05
CA VAL A 30 -7.80 5.29 -1.00
C VAL A 30 -7.89 4.87 0.46
N HIS A 31 -8.85 4.01 0.79
CA HIS A 31 -9.08 3.62 2.19
C HIS A 31 -9.36 2.13 2.39
N ALA A 32 -9.63 1.38 1.34
CA ALA A 32 -9.84 -0.05 1.49
C ALA A 32 -8.50 -0.78 1.66
N ASP A 33 -8.50 -1.87 2.41
CA ASP A 33 -7.28 -2.64 2.66
C ASP A 33 -6.66 -3.17 1.36
N HIS A 34 -7.48 -3.59 0.40
CA HIS A 34 -6.97 -4.06 -0.89
C HIS A 34 -6.35 -2.92 -1.72
N CYS A 35 -6.85 -1.69 -1.60
CA CYS A 35 -6.25 -0.54 -2.28
C CYS A 35 -4.91 -0.15 -1.66
N LEU A 36 -4.83 -0.13 -0.34
CA LEU A 36 -3.58 0.14 0.37
C LEU A 36 -2.57 -0.97 0.12
N GLY A 37 -3.01 -2.22 0.11
CA GLY A 37 -2.18 -3.37 -0.23
C GLY A 37 -1.61 -3.26 -1.63
N ARG A 38 -2.43 -2.86 -2.61
CA ARG A 38 -1.95 -2.64 -3.98
C ARG A 38 -0.81 -1.63 -4.03
N VAL A 39 -1.00 -0.48 -3.40
CA VAL A 39 0.02 0.58 -3.40
C VAL A 39 1.32 0.08 -2.77
N VAL A 40 1.23 -0.51 -1.59
CA VAL A 40 2.40 -0.97 -0.85
C VAL A 40 3.13 -2.09 -1.59
N LEU A 41 2.39 -3.09 -2.11
CA LEU A 41 2.96 -4.21 -2.84
C LEU A 41 3.61 -3.76 -4.15
N ASP A 42 2.93 -2.89 -4.92
CA ASP A 42 3.48 -2.39 -6.17
C ASP A 42 4.82 -1.68 -5.93
N HIS A 43 4.90 -0.85 -4.92
CA HIS A 43 6.15 -0.15 -4.60
C HIS A 43 7.23 -1.09 -4.04
N ALA A 44 6.84 -2.12 -3.29
CA ALA A 44 7.80 -3.09 -2.78
C ALA A 44 8.50 -3.86 -3.89
N VAL A 45 7.81 -4.14 -4.99
CA VAL A 45 8.36 -4.86 -6.14
C VAL A 45 8.82 -3.94 -7.27
N GLY A 46 8.44 -2.67 -7.26
CA GLY A 46 8.82 -1.70 -8.29
C GLY A 46 8.01 -1.79 -9.57
N GLY A 47 6.75 -2.17 -9.49
CA GLY A 47 5.84 -2.32 -10.62
C GLY A 47 4.56 -2.99 -10.18
N ARG A 48 3.81 -3.56 -11.12
CA ARG A 48 2.60 -4.31 -10.75
C ARG A 48 2.99 -5.57 -9.97
N TRP A 49 2.48 -5.71 -8.76
CA TRP A 49 2.90 -6.81 -7.89
C TRP A 49 2.64 -8.19 -8.52
N TYR A 50 1.54 -8.35 -9.25
CA TYR A 50 1.20 -9.65 -9.84
C TYR A 50 2.11 -10.05 -11.02
N ASP A 51 2.80 -9.10 -11.65
CA ASP A 51 3.82 -9.43 -12.66
C ASP A 51 5.06 -10.02 -12.00
N ALA A 52 5.41 -9.52 -10.81
CA ALA A 52 6.60 -9.99 -10.09
C ALA A 52 6.32 -11.26 -9.29
N LEU A 53 5.16 -11.34 -8.64
CA LEU A 53 4.85 -12.42 -7.69
C LEU A 53 3.89 -13.46 -8.26
N GLY A 54 3.23 -13.16 -9.38
CA GLY A 54 2.18 -14.01 -9.94
C GLY A 54 0.90 -13.96 -9.10
N ARG A 55 -0.17 -14.53 -9.66
CA ARG A 55 -1.46 -14.63 -8.99
C ARG A 55 -1.61 -16.03 -8.42
N GLY A 56 -0.82 -16.32 -7.38
CA GLY A 56 -0.85 -17.60 -6.69
C GLY A 56 -1.89 -17.66 -5.59
N ARG A 57 -1.89 -18.78 -4.89
CA ARG A 57 -2.73 -18.96 -3.71
C ARG A 57 -2.19 -18.16 -2.53
N GLY A 58 -3.07 -17.77 -1.64
CA GLY A 58 -2.73 -17.03 -0.44
C GLY A 58 -2.46 -15.57 -0.69
N ALA A 59 -2.11 -14.86 0.35
CA ALA A 59 -1.87 -13.43 0.28
C ALA A 59 -0.54 -13.12 -0.43
N ALA A 60 -0.57 -12.14 -1.33
CA ALA A 60 0.61 -11.75 -2.09
C ALA A 60 1.78 -11.33 -1.18
N PHE A 61 1.51 -10.64 -0.08
CA PHE A 61 2.56 -10.16 0.82
C PHE A 61 3.36 -11.31 1.46
N GLU A 62 2.77 -12.50 1.57
CA GLU A 62 3.48 -13.66 2.10
C GLU A 62 4.52 -14.21 1.12
N ARG A 63 4.42 -13.84 -0.15
CA ARG A 63 5.36 -14.27 -1.20
C ARG A 63 6.47 -13.26 -1.47
N LEU A 64 6.46 -12.12 -0.80
CA LEU A 64 7.54 -11.15 -0.91
C LEU A 64 8.84 -11.74 -0.33
N SER A 65 9.97 -11.41 -0.93
CA SER A 65 11.27 -11.70 -0.33
C SER A 65 11.42 -10.91 0.98
N ASP A 66 12.39 -11.29 1.82
CA ASP A 66 12.65 -10.57 3.06
C ASP A 66 12.93 -9.09 2.80
N GLU A 67 13.71 -8.80 1.76
CA GLU A 67 14.04 -7.43 1.37
C GLU A 67 12.82 -6.64 0.88
N GLN A 68 12.00 -7.27 0.04
CA GLN A 68 10.74 -6.66 -0.43
C GLN A 68 9.78 -6.42 0.73
N LEU A 69 9.68 -7.38 1.64
CA LEU A 69 8.81 -7.25 2.81
C LEU A 69 9.27 -6.11 3.72
N ALA A 70 10.57 -5.97 3.93
CA ALA A 70 11.13 -4.85 4.70
C ALA A 70 10.79 -3.51 4.06
N ARG A 71 10.90 -3.42 2.72
CA ARG A 71 10.50 -2.21 1.98
C ARG A 71 9.00 -1.93 2.14
N ALA A 72 8.18 -2.96 2.06
CA ALA A 72 6.73 -2.81 2.21
C ALA A 72 6.37 -2.26 3.58
N VAL A 73 6.95 -2.80 4.63
CA VAL A 73 6.71 -2.35 6.00
C VAL A 73 7.20 -0.91 6.20
N SER A 74 8.40 -0.60 5.72
CA SER A 74 8.96 0.75 5.80
C SER A 74 8.06 1.76 5.10
N LEU A 75 7.54 1.41 3.92
CA LEU A 75 6.62 2.26 3.17
C LEU A 75 5.30 2.46 3.92
N ALA A 76 4.74 1.39 4.46
CA ALA A 76 3.51 1.46 5.24
C ALA A 76 3.70 2.37 6.48
N GLU A 77 4.85 2.30 7.12
CA GLU A 77 5.16 3.18 8.24
C GLU A 77 5.28 4.65 7.81
N SER A 78 5.86 4.89 6.65
CA SER A 78 5.93 6.24 6.07
C SER A 78 4.54 6.81 5.79
N ILE A 79 3.62 5.97 5.28
CA ILE A 79 2.23 6.37 5.06
C ILE A 79 1.55 6.67 6.40
N ALA A 80 1.80 5.86 7.41
CA ALA A 80 1.25 6.09 8.75
C ALA A 80 1.72 7.44 9.33
N ASP A 81 2.97 7.80 9.09
CA ASP A 81 3.53 9.05 9.60
C ASP A 81 3.05 10.27 8.82
N GLY A 82 2.94 10.16 7.49
CA GLY A 82 2.63 11.31 6.62
C GLY A 82 1.19 11.39 6.12
N GLY A 83 0.44 10.31 6.23
CA GLY A 83 -0.97 10.29 5.81
C GLY A 83 -1.17 10.42 4.31
N ASP A 84 -2.25 11.08 3.93
CA ASP A 84 -2.66 11.22 2.53
C ASP A 84 -1.62 11.90 1.65
N GLU A 85 -0.86 12.84 2.21
CA GLU A 85 0.19 13.54 1.46
C GLU A 85 1.29 12.59 0.96
N VAL A 86 1.63 11.60 1.76
CA VAL A 86 2.59 10.55 1.37
C VAL A 86 1.91 9.53 0.45
N LEU A 87 0.69 9.16 0.75
CA LEU A 87 -0.04 8.13 0.01
C LEU A 87 -0.37 8.55 -1.42
N ARG A 88 -0.77 9.80 -1.65
CA ARG A 88 -1.20 10.26 -2.98
C ARG A 88 -0.19 10.03 -4.10
N PRO A 89 1.07 10.46 -3.97
CA PRO A 89 2.04 10.20 -5.05
C PRO A 89 2.34 8.71 -5.21
N LEU A 90 2.28 7.94 -4.15
CA LEU A 90 2.48 6.49 -4.22
C LEU A 90 1.32 5.81 -4.95
N ASP A 91 0.08 6.22 -4.69
CA ASP A 91 -1.09 5.72 -5.39
C ASP A 91 -1.02 6.10 -6.88
N ALA A 92 -0.66 7.34 -7.18
CA ALA A 92 -0.52 7.80 -8.57
C ALA A 92 0.52 6.98 -9.33
N GLN A 93 1.66 6.68 -8.73
CA GLN A 93 2.69 5.85 -9.36
C GLN A 93 2.21 4.41 -9.56
N SER A 94 1.53 3.84 -8.58
CA SER A 94 0.96 2.49 -8.69
C SER A 94 -0.04 2.43 -9.85
N LEU A 95 -0.91 3.43 -9.96
CA LEU A 95 -1.86 3.54 -11.07
C LEU A 95 -1.15 3.70 -12.42
N ALA A 96 -0.09 4.50 -12.47
CA ALA A 96 0.70 4.70 -13.68
C ALA A 96 1.31 3.39 -14.19
N TRP A 97 1.84 2.56 -13.29
CA TRP A 97 2.34 1.24 -13.68
C TRP A 97 1.25 0.36 -14.31
N ARG A 98 -0.02 0.62 -14.00
CA ARG A 98 -1.17 -0.11 -14.51
C ARG A 98 -1.81 0.58 -15.72
N GLY A 99 -1.18 1.64 -16.24
CA GLY A 99 -1.71 2.41 -17.37
C GLY A 99 -2.94 3.22 -17.02
N LYS A 100 -3.12 3.58 -15.76
CA LYS A 100 -4.28 4.34 -15.29
C LYS A 100 -3.86 5.75 -14.89
N ALA A 101 -4.78 6.70 -15.09
CA ALA A 101 -4.58 8.08 -14.66
C ALA A 101 -4.63 8.20 -13.13
N PRO A 102 -3.92 9.18 -12.55
CA PRO A 102 -4.01 9.42 -11.13
C PRO A 102 -5.42 9.85 -10.73
N ARG A 103 -5.79 9.53 -9.49
CA ARG A 103 -7.10 9.92 -8.97
C ARG A 103 -7.15 11.42 -8.76
N ARG A 104 -8.28 12.02 -9.14
CA ARG A 104 -8.49 13.44 -8.86
C ARG A 104 -8.80 13.60 -7.37
N ARG A 105 -8.30 14.68 -6.79
CA ARG A 105 -8.82 15.12 -5.51
C ARG A 105 -10.31 15.42 -5.68
N ALA A 106 -11.09 15.11 -4.66
CA ALA A 106 -12.45 15.60 -4.60
C ALA A 106 -12.41 17.10 -4.85
N ALA A 107 -13.16 17.57 -5.85
CA ALA A 107 -13.19 18.98 -6.16
C ALA A 107 -13.61 19.73 -4.89
N PRO A 108 -12.90 20.83 -4.53
CA PRO A 108 -13.42 21.69 -3.48
C PRO A 108 -14.82 22.11 -3.85
N ALA A 109 -15.69 22.15 -2.85
CA ALA A 109 -17.04 22.62 -3.07
C ALA A 109 -16.96 23.95 -3.79
N ARG A 110 -17.48 24.02 -5.00
CA ARG A 110 -17.59 25.28 -5.71
C ARG A 110 -18.68 26.05 -5.00
N GLY A 111 -18.26 27.08 -4.37
CA GLY A 111 -19.22 28.03 -3.86
C GLY A 111 -20.00 28.62 -4.97
#